data_604dbe879c8c71142782f1b1ca05a4e3
#
_entry.id   604dbe879c8c71142782f1b1ca05a4e3
#
_cell.length_a   1.000
_cell.length_b   1.000
_cell.length_c   1.000
_cell.angle_alpha   90.00
_cell.angle_beta   90.00
_cell.angle_gamma   90.00
#
_symmetry.space_group_name_H-M   'P 1'
#
loop_
_entity.id
_entity.type
_entity.pdbx_description
1 polymer ?
#
loop_
_entity_poly.entity_id
_entity_poly.type
_entity_poly.pdbx_seq_one_letter_code
_entity_poly.pdbx_strand_id
1 'polypeptide(L)'
;MKKKHIITSVLSLALLFSSCGKYLDKYPDNRMELHTPEDAAKFLVSAYPDAHAAYLLEMYSDNSDEHDYTSWSAISPFQEQAYRWSNISEIREQETPQQLWDAHYTAITVCNEVLKHVAGVSNKDAYASQVAEAKLCRAYSMFQLANVFCQAYAPETAASDYGLPYPTEPEEHPGRTLHHRGTLEALYKHIEQDLTEGLQDINSANYGKPKYHFTAQAAHAFAARFYLYARQYAKAIEHADAALGSNPRTDLRDWASWSKQGLSGNVQPNAYIQSSVKANI
;
A
#
# COMPACT_ATOMS: atom_id res chain seq x y z
N MET A 1 46.16 -53.07 15.91
CA MET A 1 45.43 -52.49 14.75
C MET A 1 44.00 -52.05 15.09
N LYS A 2 43.17 -52.79 15.83
CA LYS A 2 41.79 -52.46 16.13
C LYS A 2 41.55 -51.13 16.87
N LYS A 3 42.42 -50.66 17.78
CA LYS A 3 42.29 -49.39 18.50
C LYS A 3 42.46 -48.14 17.62
N LYS A 4 43.32 -48.21 16.58
CA LYS A 4 43.54 -47.08 15.65
C LYS A 4 42.28 -46.83 14.78
N HIS A 5 41.58 -47.86 14.33
CA HIS A 5 40.37 -47.72 13.53
C HIS A 5 39.19 -47.16 14.33
N ILE A 6 39.10 -47.51 15.63
CA ILE A 6 38.04 -46.96 16.50
C ILE A 6 38.24 -45.46 16.73
N ILE A 7 39.46 -45.00 16.95
CA ILE A 7 39.77 -43.58 17.14
C ILE A 7 39.50 -42.80 15.87
N THR A 8 39.84 -43.32 14.69
CA THR A 8 39.58 -42.68 13.41
C THR A 8 38.08 -42.60 13.13
N SER A 9 37.29 -43.63 13.46
CA SER A 9 35.82 -43.61 13.29
C SER A 9 35.13 -42.64 14.24
N VAL A 10 35.58 -42.51 15.49
CA VAL A 10 35.03 -41.55 16.46
C VAL A 10 35.38 -40.13 16.06
N LEU A 11 36.60 -39.88 15.55
CA LEU A 11 36.98 -38.55 15.05
C LEU A 11 36.21 -38.14 13.80
N SER A 12 35.93 -39.07 12.88
CA SER A 12 35.10 -38.83 11.71
C SER A 12 33.60 -38.53 12.08
N LEU A 13 33.09 -39.18 13.11
CA LEU A 13 31.73 -38.96 13.58
C LEU A 13 31.59 -37.62 14.30
N ALA A 14 32.61 -37.17 15.02
CA ALA A 14 32.63 -35.86 15.69
C ALA A 14 32.67 -34.69 14.69
N LEU A 15 33.25 -34.87 13.49
CA LEU A 15 33.23 -33.86 12.43
C LEU A 15 31.89 -33.69 11.74
N LEU A 16 30.98 -34.65 11.85
CA LEU A 16 29.63 -34.58 11.30
C LEU A 16 28.66 -33.74 12.17
N PHE A 17 29.02 -33.49 13.44
CA PHE A 17 28.21 -32.67 14.35
C PHE A 17 28.65 -31.19 14.39
N SER A 18 29.71 -30.79 13.68
CA SER A 18 30.09 -29.39 13.52
C SER A 18 29.36 -28.75 12.33
N SER A 19 28.16 -29.26 11.99
CA SER A 19 27.32 -28.73 10.91
C SER A 19 26.73 -27.40 11.30
N CYS A 20 27.24 -26.35 10.72
CA CYS A 20 26.59 -25.13 10.26
C CYS A 20 25.26 -24.72 10.94
N GLY A 21 25.28 -24.39 12.24
CA GLY A 21 24.14 -23.67 12.85
C GLY A 21 23.81 -22.38 12.06
N LYS A 22 24.81 -21.64 11.62
CA LYS A 22 24.64 -20.41 10.82
C LYS A 22 23.98 -20.58 9.44
N TYR A 23 23.94 -21.80 8.89
CA TYR A 23 23.27 -22.05 7.60
C TYR A 23 21.78 -22.34 7.78
N LEU A 24 21.40 -22.87 8.93
CA LEU A 24 19.99 -23.11 9.29
C LEU A 24 19.32 -21.88 9.89
N ASP A 25 20.08 -20.91 10.38
CA ASP A 25 19.59 -19.62 10.88
C ASP A 25 19.29 -18.61 9.77
N LYS A 26 19.64 -18.91 8.52
CA LYS A 26 19.17 -18.12 7.37
C LYS A 26 17.79 -18.63 6.97
N TYR A 27 16.80 -17.78 7.08
CA TYR A 27 15.53 -18.01 6.42
C TYR A 27 15.79 -18.41 4.97
N PRO A 28 15.16 -19.49 4.45
CA PRO A 28 15.36 -19.96 3.07
C PRO A 28 14.78 -18.99 2.03
N ASP A 29 14.35 -17.84 2.45
CA ASP A 29 13.67 -16.82 1.68
C ASP A 29 14.49 -15.51 1.74
N ASN A 30 14.63 -14.79 0.63
CA ASN A 30 15.29 -13.47 0.56
C ASN A 30 14.49 -12.38 1.31
N ARG A 31 13.79 -12.73 2.40
CA ARG A 31 13.09 -11.76 3.23
C ARG A 31 14.11 -10.84 3.88
N MET A 32 13.91 -9.54 3.71
CA MET A 32 14.70 -8.55 4.40
C MET A 32 14.46 -8.72 5.91
N GLU A 33 15.53 -8.99 6.67
CA GLU A 33 15.45 -9.02 8.13
C GLU A 33 15.38 -7.58 8.64
N LEU A 34 14.40 -7.31 9.50
CA LEU A 34 14.18 -5.99 10.11
C LEU A 34 15.01 -5.89 11.38
N HIS A 35 16.16 -5.19 11.35
CA HIS A 35 17.01 -5.00 12.51
C HIS A 35 17.11 -3.55 12.95
N THR A 36 16.93 -2.61 12.02
CA THR A 36 17.10 -1.17 12.24
C THR A 36 15.91 -0.38 11.71
N PRO A 37 15.69 0.86 12.17
CA PRO A 37 14.69 1.76 11.57
C PRO A 37 14.89 1.97 10.06
N GLU A 38 16.14 1.98 9.58
CA GLU A 38 16.47 2.09 8.17
C GLU A 38 16.03 0.85 7.37
N ASP A 39 16.13 -0.35 7.96
CA ASP A 39 15.64 -1.56 7.31
C ASP A 39 14.11 -1.55 7.24
N ALA A 40 13.45 -1.12 8.30
CA ALA A 40 12.01 -0.94 8.31
C ALA A 40 11.55 0.09 7.27
N ALA A 41 12.26 1.22 7.11
CA ALA A 41 11.98 2.22 6.09
C ALA A 41 12.13 1.65 4.67
N LYS A 42 13.19 0.87 4.40
CA LYS A 42 13.38 0.21 3.11
C LYS A 42 12.28 -0.83 2.83
N PHE A 43 11.87 -1.57 3.85
CA PHE A 43 10.81 -2.56 3.72
C PHE A 43 9.45 -1.92 3.43
N LEU A 44 9.17 -0.76 4.03
CA LEU A 44 7.95 0.02 3.82
C LEU A 44 7.81 0.57 2.40
N VAL A 45 8.86 0.62 1.58
CA VAL A 45 8.71 0.93 0.14
C VAL A 45 7.75 -0.05 -0.54
N SER A 46 7.68 -1.29 -0.07
CA SER A 46 6.73 -2.31 -0.56
C SER A 46 5.32 -2.20 0.06
N ALA A 47 5.09 -1.26 0.97
CA ALA A 47 3.77 -0.97 1.53
C ALA A 47 2.93 -0.04 0.64
N TYR A 48 3.47 0.39 -0.50
CA TYR A 48 2.77 1.16 -1.52
C TYR A 48 2.33 0.21 -2.63
N PRO A 49 1.02 0.01 -2.83
CA PRO A 49 0.52 -0.93 -3.83
C PRO A 49 0.93 -0.51 -5.24
N ASP A 50 1.28 -1.46 -6.07
CA ASP A 50 1.67 -1.27 -7.47
C ASP A 50 0.48 -1.27 -8.44
N ALA A 51 -0.74 -1.40 -7.93
CA ALA A 51 -1.99 -1.31 -8.66
C ALA A 51 -2.88 -0.19 -8.08
N HIS A 52 -3.65 0.47 -8.95
CA HIS A 52 -4.58 1.52 -8.56
C HIS A 52 -5.90 1.41 -9.33
N ALA A 53 -6.99 1.90 -8.73
CA ALA A 53 -8.33 1.73 -9.28
C ALA A 53 -8.69 2.74 -10.38
N ALA A 54 -7.80 3.67 -10.75
CA ALA A 54 -8.17 4.78 -11.62
C ALA A 54 -8.69 4.31 -12.99
N TYR A 55 -8.01 3.34 -13.60
CA TYR A 55 -8.42 2.81 -14.91
C TYR A 55 -9.75 2.05 -14.82
N LEU A 56 -9.91 1.18 -13.83
CA LEU A 56 -11.15 0.44 -13.59
C LEU A 56 -12.33 1.39 -13.39
N LEU A 57 -12.14 2.41 -12.54
CA LEU A 57 -13.20 3.37 -12.22
C LEU A 57 -13.52 4.28 -13.42
N GLU A 58 -12.53 4.61 -14.25
CA GLU A 58 -12.75 5.37 -15.47
C GLU A 58 -13.57 4.57 -16.51
N MET A 59 -13.31 3.25 -16.62
CA MET A 59 -14.12 2.38 -17.47
C MET A 59 -15.58 2.27 -17.01
N TYR A 60 -15.86 2.44 -15.73
CA TYR A 60 -17.21 2.49 -15.17
C TYR A 60 -17.85 3.89 -15.20
N SER A 61 -17.16 4.90 -15.71
CA SER A 61 -17.64 6.28 -15.74
C SER A 61 -18.24 6.65 -17.10
N ASP A 62 -18.98 7.77 -17.11
CA ASP A 62 -19.53 8.37 -18.34
C ASP A 62 -18.44 9.05 -19.20
N ASN A 63 -17.18 9.06 -18.75
CA ASN A 63 -16.06 9.64 -19.49
C ASN A 63 -15.48 8.70 -20.57
N SER A 64 -15.85 7.42 -20.53
CA SER A 64 -15.39 6.41 -21.48
C SER A 64 -16.42 6.21 -22.59
N ASP A 65 -15.96 6.06 -23.83
CA ASP A 65 -16.80 5.83 -25.01
C ASP A 65 -16.18 4.79 -25.94
N GLU A 66 -16.98 4.18 -26.80
CA GLU A 66 -16.53 3.21 -27.81
C GLU A 66 -15.78 3.94 -28.94
N HIS A 67 -14.59 3.43 -29.26
CA HIS A 67 -13.85 3.84 -30.45
C HIS A 67 -14.13 2.92 -31.62
N ASP A 68 -14.11 3.48 -32.83
CA ASP A 68 -14.15 2.68 -34.06
C ASP A 68 -12.98 1.71 -34.11
N TYR A 69 -13.27 0.42 -34.28
CA TYR A 69 -12.34 -0.70 -34.25
C TYR A 69 -11.24 -0.68 -35.33
N THR A 70 -11.30 0.26 -36.27
CA THR A 70 -10.36 0.33 -37.40
C THR A 70 -8.96 0.79 -37.02
N SER A 71 -8.78 1.37 -35.82
CA SER A 71 -7.51 1.98 -35.42
C SER A 71 -6.82 1.34 -34.21
N TRP A 72 -7.45 0.39 -33.52
CA TRP A 72 -6.89 -0.24 -32.29
C TRP A 72 -6.89 -1.76 -32.42
N SER A 73 -5.74 -2.37 -32.18
CA SER A 73 -5.62 -3.83 -32.12
C SER A 73 -6.03 -4.33 -30.73
N ALA A 74 -6.96 -5.27 -30.71
CA ALA A 74 -7.38 -6.08 -29.56
C ALA A 74 -7.74 -5.30 -28.28
N ILE A 75 -9.03 -5.16 -28.06
CA ILE A 75 -9.58 -4.74 -26.75
C ILE A 75 -9.37 -5.89 -25.77
N SER A 76 -8.80 -5.59 -24.61
CA SER A 76 -8.74 -6.54 -23.53
C SER A 76 -10.17 -6.93 -23.10
N PRO A 77 -10.45 -8.23 -22.85
CA PRO A 77 -11.75 -8.66 -22.32
C PRO A 77 -12.14 -7.93 -21.04
N PHE A 78 -11.16 -7.56 -20.22
CA PHE A 78 -11.36 -6.77 -19.00
C PHE A 78 -11.97 -5.39 -19.29
N GLN A 79 -11.41 -4.67 -20.28
CA GLN A 79 -11.87 -3.33 -20.65
C GLN A 79 -13.33 -3.36 -21.10
N GLU A 80 -13.67 -4.30 -22.02
CA GLU A 80 -15.03 -4.45 -22.51
C GLU A 80 -16.01 -4.83 -21.39
N GLN A 81 -15.60 -5.77 -20.53
CA GLN A 81 -16.44 -6.21 -19.39
C GLN A 81 -16.70 -5.08 -18.42
N ALA A 82 -15.68 -4.27 -18.08
CA ALA A 82 -15.81 -3.11 -17.22
C ALA A 82 -16.72 -2.05 -17.84
N TYR A 83 -16.46 -1.67 -19.10
CA TYR A 83 -17.27 -0.69 -19.82
C TYR A 83 -18.75 -1.07 -19.91
N ARG A 84 -19.06 -2.37 -20.13
CA ARG A 84 -20.42 -2.89 -20.20
C ARG A 84 -21.04 -3.24 -18.86
N TRP A 85 -20.38 -2.93 -17.73
CA TRP A 85 -20.86 -3.28 -16.38
C TRP A 85 -21.17 -4.78 -16.22
N SER A 86 -20.48 -5.63 -16.95
CA SER A 86 -20.62 -7.07 -16.88
C SER A 86 -19.65 -7.69 -15.87
N ASN A 87 -19.82 -8.98 -15.56
CA ASN A 87 -18.93 -9.68 -14.67
C ASN A 87 -17.52 -9.73 -15.27
N ILE A 88 -16.53 -9.22 -14.52
CA ILE A 88 -15.12 -9.26 -14.92
C ILE A 88 -14.57 -10.65 -14.59
N SER A 89 -14.23 -11.38 -15.64
CA SER A 89 -13.64 -12.73 -15.54
C SER A 89 -12.12 -12.75 -15.71
N GLU A 90 -11.54 -11.70 -16.28
CA GLU A 90 -10.09 -11.56 -16.39
C GLU A 90 -9.48 -11.19 -15.04
N ILE A 91 -8.46 -11.94 -14.60
CA ILE A 91 -7.82 -11.78 -13.30
C ILE A 91 -6.32 -11.50 -13.38
N ARG A 92 -5.72 -11.59 -14.56
CA ARG A 92 -4.27 -11.50 -14.75
C ARG A 92 -3.78 -10.16 -15.29
N GLU A 93 -4.66 -9.37 -15.86
CA GLU A 93 -4.31 -8.05 -16.36
C GLU A 93 -4.13 -7.06 -15.21
N GLN A 94 -3.26 -6.07 -15.43
CA GLN A 94 -3.08 -4.97 -14.47
C GLN A 94 -4.40 -4.23 -14.26
N GLU A 95 -4.63 -3.79 -13.03
CA GLU A 95 -5.78 -2.97 -12.63
C GLU A 95 -7.14 -3.69 -12.68
N THR A 96 -7.14 -5.02 -12.85
CA THR A 96 -8.35 -5.80 -12.63
C THR A 96 -8.74 -5.77 -11.14
N PRO A 97 -10.01 -6.01 -10.78
CA PRO A 97 -10.44 -6.08 -9.37
C PRO A 97 -9.60 -7.07 -8.54
N GLN A 98 -9.19 -8.20 -9.12
CA GLN A 98 -8.33 -9.18 -8.45
C GLN A 98 -6.95 -8.61 -8.16
N GLN A 99 -6.31 -7.97 -9.15
CA GLN A 99 -4.99 -7.37 -8.97
C GLN A 99 -5.02 -6.22 -7.94
N LEU A 100 -6.07 -5.40 -7.97
CA LEU A 100 -6.26 -4.37 -6.95
C LEU A 100 -6.35 -4.96 -5.55
N TRP A 101 -7.15 -6.03 -5.39
CA TRP A 101 -7.30 -6.72 -4.12
C TRP A 101 -5.96 -7.26 -3.62
N ASP A 102 -5.26 -8.01 -4.47
CA ASP A 102 -3.99 -8.67 -4.11
C ASP A 102 -2.89 -7.64 -3.79
N ALA A 103 -2.74 -6.59 -4.60
CA ALA A 103 -1.74 -5.55 -4.39
C ALA A 103 -1.95 -4.80 -3.06
N HIS A 104 -3.17 -4.42 -2.77
CA HIS A 104 -3.47 -3.70 -1.52
C HIS A 104 -3.34 -4.59 -0.28
N TYR A 105 -3.80 -5.86 -0.31
CA TYR A 105 -3.60 -6.77 0.82
C TYR A 105 -2.13 -7.18 0.99
N THR A 106 -1.35 -7.25 -0.08
CA THR A 106 0.11 -7.43 0.00
C THR A 106 0.75 -6.24 0.71
N ALA A 107 0.39 -5.01 0.36
CA ALA A 107 0.86 -3.80 1.04
C ALA A 107 0.48 -3.79 2.53
N ILE A 108 -0.75 -4.20 2.87
CA ILE A 108 -1.21 -4.33 4.27
C ILE A 108 -0.38 -5.37 5.04
N THR A 109 -0.01 -6.49 4.40
CA THR A 109 0.86 -7.50 5.01
C THR A 109 2.23 -6.90 5.36
N VAL A 110 2.83 -6.13 4.45
CA VAL A 110 4.09 -5.41 4.72
C VAL A 110 3.96 -4.48 5.92
N CYS A 111 2.86 -3.71 6.01
CA CYS A 111 2.60 -2.84 7.16
C CYS A 111 2.53 -3.64 8.46
N ASN A 112 1.80 -4.75 8.47
CA ASN A 112 1.63 -5.60 9.64
C ASN A 112 2.95 -6.24 10.09
N GLU A 113 3.82 -6.65 9.17
CA GLU A 113 5.16 -7.18 9.48
C GLU A 113 6.01 -6.13 10.21
N VAL A 114 6.04 -4.89 9.74
CA VAL A 114 6.76 -3.80 10.43
C VAL A 114 6.16 -3.53 11.81
N LEU A 115 4.84 -3.43 11.93
CA LEU A 115 4.18 -3.18 13.20
C LEU A 115 4.42 -4.31 14.20
N LYS A 116 4.37 -5.59 13.78
CA LYS A 116 4.68 -6.76 14.60
C LYS A 116 6.13 -6.76 15.05
N HIS A 117 7.07 -6.48 14.14
CA HIS A 117 8.49 -6.36 14.48
C HIS A 117 8.71 -5.32 15.58
N VAL A 118 8.18 -4.10 15.39
CA VAL A 118 8.36 -3.00 16.35
C VAL A 118 7.69 -3.30 17.69
N ALA A 119 6.58 -4.03 17.70
CA ALA A 119 5.95 -4.47 18.95
C ALA A 119 6.88 -5.32 19.82
N GLY A 120 7.80 -6.08 19.20
CA GLY A 120 8.75 -6.99 19.84
C GLY A 120 10.08 -6.36 20.26
N VAL A 121 10.44 -5.14 19.79
CA VAL A 121 11.71 -4.49 20.16
C VAL A 121 11.60 -3.64 21.42
N SER A 122 12.72 -3.48 22.13
CA SER A 122 12.78 -2.67 23.36
C SER A 122 12.81 -1.15 23.10
N ASN A 123 13.41 -0.73 21.97
CA ASN A 123 13.58 0.68 21.60
C ASN A 123 12.55 1.08 20.53
N LYS A 124 11.25 1.08 20.90
CA LYS A 124 10.15 1.38 19.98
C LYS A 124 10.16 2.81 19.48
N ASP A 125 10.60 3.74 20.29
CA ASP A 125 10.60 5.18 19.96
C ASP A 125 11.49 5.50 18.77
N ALA A 126 12.56 4.71 18.54
CA ALA A 126 13.40 4.86 17.35
C ALA A 126 12.69 4.56 16.04
N TYR A 127 11.56 3.85 16.09
CA TYR A 127 10.75 3.46 14.93
C TYR A 127 9.47 4.31 14.77
N ALA A 128 9.32 5.39 15.52
CA ALA A 128 8.08 6.17 15.55
C ALA A 128 7.60 6.56 14.12
N SER A 129 8.49 7.07 13.28
CA SER A 129 8.15 7.43 11.89
C SER A 129 7.76 6.23 11.03
N GLN A 130 8.42 5.07 11.21
CA GLN A 130 8.10 3.85 10.44
C GLN A 130 6.78 3.23 10.89
N VAL A 131 6.48 3.29 12.19
CA VAL A 131 5.16 2.89 12.71
C VAL A 131 4.06 3.80 12.16
N ALA A 132 4.30 5.11 12.16
CA ALA A 132 3.38 6.10 11.60
C ALA A 132 3.12 5.83 10.11
N GLU A 133 4.17 5.63 9.33
CA GLU A 133 4.06 5.32 7.90
C GLU A 133 3.33 3.99 7.65
N ALA A 134 3.64 2.93 8.41
CA ALA A 134 2.97 1.64 8.29
C ALA A 134 1.45 1.76 8.52
N LYS A 135 1.04 2.52 9.53
CA LYS A 135 -0.38 2.80 9.80
C LYS A 135 -1.03 3.59 8.67
N LEU A 136 -0.38 4.63 8.17
CA LEU A 136 -0.87 5.44 7.04
C LEU A 136 -1.02 4.60 5.76
N CYS A 137 -0.04 3.75 5.44
CA CYS A 137 -0.10 2.86 4.27
C CYS A 137 -1.23 1.82 4.41
N ARG A 138 -1.43 1.26 5.61
CA ARG A 138 -2.54 0.33 5.89
C ARG A 138 -3.89 1.02 5.76
N ALA A 139 -4.05 2.19 6.37
CA ALA A 139 -5.25 3.00 6.26
C ALA A 139 -5.55 3.37 4.80
N TYR A 140 -4.54 3.79 4.05
CA TYR A 140 -4.67 4.14 2.63
C TYR A 140 -5.13 2.95 1.80
N SER A 141 -4.48 1.79 1.96
CA SER A 141 -4.84 0.59 1.21
C SER A 141 -6.26 0.13 1.52
N MET A 142 -6.66 0.11 2.80
CA MET A 142 -8.02 -0.23 3.21
C MET A 142 -9.06 0.76 2.71
N PHE A 143 -8.73 2.06 2.67
CA PHE A 143 -9.61 3.08 2.11
C PHE A 143 -9.81 2.90 0.59
N GLN A 144 -8.74 2.60 -0.16
CA GLN A 144 -8.86 2.33 -1.60
C GLN A 144 -9.73 1.09 -1.86
N LEU A 145 -9.49 0.00 -1.12
CA LEU A 145 -10.32 -1.21 -1.22
C LEU A 145 -11.78 -0.94 -0.86
N ALA A 146 -12.04 -0.13 0.18
CA ALA A 146 -13.40 0.23 0.58
C ALA A 146 -14.15 0.95 -0.54
N ASN A 147 -13.49 1.86 -1.26
CA ASN A 147 -14.11 2.61 -2.36
C ASN A 147 -14.42 1.75 -3.59
N VAL A 148 -13.74 0.61 -3.76
CA VAL A 148 -13.98 -0.31 -4.89
C VAL A 148 -14.97 -1.42 -4.52
N PHE A 149 -14.87 -1.97 -3.31
CA PHE A 149 -15.53 -3.22 -2.93
C PHE A 149 -16.64 -3.07 -1.89
N CYS A 150 -16.91 -1.86 -1.40
CA CYS A 150 -18.01 -1.57 -0.48
C CYS A 150 -19.01 -0.59 -1.11
N GLN A 151 -20.15 -0.44 -0.44
CA GLN A 151 -21.07 0.66 -0.71
C GLN A 151 -20.41 2.00 -0.38
N ALA A 152 -20.86 3.08 -1.04
CA ALA A 152 -20.45 4.42 -0.66
C ALA A 152 -20.83 4.69 0.80
N TYR A 153 -19.88 5.22 1.59
CA TYR A 153 -20.14 5.47 3.02
C TYR A 153 -21.31 6.44 3.23
N ALA A 154 -22.28 5.98 4.00
CA ALA A 154 -23.40 6.79 4.46
C ALA A 154 -23.62 6.50 5.96
N PRO A 155 -23.59 7.51 6.85
CA PRO A 155 -23.75 7.29 8.30
C PRO A 155 -25.03 6.52 8.66
N GLU A 156 -26.08 6.67 7.83
CA GLU A 156 -27.39 6.08 8.05
C GLU A 156 -27.41 4.56 7.83
N THR A 157 -26.52 4.03 6.98
CA THR A 157 -26.50 2.63 6.59
C THR A 157 -25.20 1.90 6.93
N ALA A 158 -24.12 2.63 7.23
CA ALA A 158 -22.77 2.07 7.43
C ALA A 158 -22.72 0.98 8.51
N ALA A 159 -23.59 1.02 9.51
CA ALA A 159 -23.69 0.01 10.56
C ALA A 159 -24.25 -1.33 10.07
N SER A 160 -24.95 -1.35 8.94
CA SER A 160 -25.53 -2.53 8.30
C SER A 160 -24.85 -2.93 6.99
N ASP A 161 -24.18 -1.99 6.34
CA ASP A 161 -23.45 -2.24 5.11
C ASP A 161 -22.22 -3.11 5.37
N TYR A 162 -21.88 -3.98 4.42
CA TYR A 162 -20.71 -4.85 4.55
C TYR A 162 -19.42 -4.06 4.39
N GLY A 163 -18.52 -4.22 5.36
CA GLY A 163 -17.15 -3.76 5.28
C GLY A 163 -16.22 -4.76 4.58
N LEU A 164 -14.93 -4.68 4.90
CA LEU A 164 -13.88 -5.59 4.46
C LEU A 164 -13.11 -6.13 5.66
N PRO A 165 -12.47 -7.31 5.54
CA PRO A 165 -11.54 -7.78 6.55
C PRO A 165 -10.44 -6.75 6.80
N TYR A 166 -10.17 -6.44 8.06
CA TYR A 166 -9.10 -5.52 8.47
C TYR A 166 -8.04 -6.29 9.28
N PRO A 167 -7.08 -6.95 8.62
CA PRO A 167 -6.03 -7.69 9.31
C PRO A 167 -5.06 -6.71 9.99
N THR A 168 -4.78 -6.95 11.28
CA THR A 168 -3.83 -6.17 12.08
C THR A 168 -2.54 -6.93 12.38
N GLU A 169 -2.51 -8.22 12.07
CA GLU A 169 -1.38 -9.11 12.25
C GLU A 169 -1.01 -9.78 10.93
N PRO A 170 0.27 -10.10 10.70
CA PRO A 170 0.67 -10.94 9.58
C PRO A 170 0.08 -12.33 9.69
N GLU A 171 -0.34 -12.90 8.57
CA GLU A 171 -0.78 -14.29 8.53
C GLU A 171 0.41 -15.24 8.59
N GLU A 172 0.50 -16.07 9.64
CA GLU A 172 1.52 -17.12 9.74
C GLU A 172 1.29 -18.26 8.73
N HIS A 173 0.03 -18.48 8.36
CA HIS A 173 -0.37 -19.53 7.44
C HIS A 173 -1.41 -19.01 6.45
N PRO A 174 -0.99 -18.50 5.28
CA PRO A 174 -1.88 -17.97 4.25
C PRO A 174 -3.00 -18.97 3.89
N GLY A 175 -4.22 -18.45 3.80
CA GLY A 175 -5.40 -19.23 3.40
C GLY A 175 -6.00 -20.13 4.47
N ARG A 176 -5.53 -20.10 5.73
CA ARG A 176 -6.12 -20.85 6.84
C ARG A 176 -7.02 -20.01 7.74
N THR A 177 -6.84 -18.71 7.76
CA THR A 177 -7.63 -17.81 8.60
C THR A 177 -8.80 -17.25 7.80
N LEU A 178 -10.02 -17.47 8.27
CA LEU A 178 -11.20 -16.82 7.73
C LEU A 178 -11.39 -15.47 8.42
N HIS A 179 -11.28 -14.40 7.65
CA HIS A 179 -11.50 -13.06 8.14
C HIS A 179 -12.94 -12.63 7.89
N HIS A 180 -13.60 -12.12 8.93
CA HIS A 180 -14.93 -11.54 8.79
C HIS A 180 -14.86 -10.16 8.13
N ARG A 181 -15.80 -9.87 7.25
CA ARG A 181 -15.89 -8.56 6.59
C ARG A 181 -16.22 -7.43 7.58
N GLY A 182 -17.01 -7.73 8.60
CA GLY A 182 -17.51 -6.70 9.50
C GLY A 182 -18.47 -5.72 8.81
N THR A 183 -18.71 -4.59 9.46
CA THR A 183 -19.53 -3.51 8.92
C THR A 183 -18.66 -2.41 8.31
N LEU A 184 -19.25 -1.63 7.40
CA LEU A 184 -18.58 -0.48 6.80
C LEU A 184 -18.24 0.58 7.86
N GLU A 185 -19.11 0.75 8.86
CA GLU A 185 -18.84 1.65 10.00
C GLU A 185 -17.58 1.21 10.76
N ALA A 186 -17.46 -0.08 11.08
CA ALA A 186 -16.29 -0.61 11.77
C ALA A 186 -15.00 -0.46 10.93
N LEU A 187 -15.10 -0.72 9.62
CA LEU A 187 -14.00 -0.52 8.68
C LEU A 187 -13.51 0.95 8.69
N TYR A 188 -14.42 1.91 8.57
CA TYR A 188 -14.07 3.33 8.58
C TYR A 188 -13.48 3.78 9.93
N LYS A 189 -13.96 3.23 11.05
CA LYS A 189 -13.36 3.48 12.38
C LYS A 189 -11.90 2.97 12.47
N HIS A 190 -11.62 1.78 11.94
CA HIS A 190 -10.25 1.25 11.90
C HIS A 190 -9.34 2.10 11.00
N ILE A 191 -9.83 2.50 9.82
CA ILE A 191 -9.09 3.38 8.93
C ILE A 191 -8.81 4.72 9.62
N GLU A 192 -9.80 5.33 10.27
CA GLU A 192 -9.64 6.59 11.00
C GLU A 192 -8.64 6.47 12.15
N GLN A 193 -8.66 5.36 12.88
CA GLN A 193 -7.71 5.10 13.95
C GLN A 193 -6.27 5.05 13.42
N ASP A 194 -6.00 4.22 12.42
CA ASP A 194 -4.65 4.13 11.82
C ASP A 194 -4.21 5.47 11.22
N LEU A 195 -5.11 6.18 10.56
CA LEU A 195 -4.84 7.49 10.00
C LEU A 195 -4.46 8.52 11.07
N THR A 196 -5.25 8.62 12.14
CA THR A 196 -5.01 9.59 13.21
C THR A 196 -3.74 9.27 14.00
N GLU A 197 -3.50 8.00 14.31
CA GLU A 197 -2.27 7.56 14.97
C GLU A 197 -1.03 7.78 14.08
N GLY A 198 -1.14 7.52 12.76
CA GLY A 198 -0.06 7.75 11.81
C GLY A 198 0.28 9.23 11.64
N LEU A 199 -0.71 10.12 11.67
CA LEU A 199 -0.49 11.57 11.56
C LEU A 199 0.31 12.17 12.72
N GLN A 200 0.36 11.52 13.89
CA GLN A 200 1.06 12.06 15.05
C GLN A 200 2.57 12.08 14.90
N ASP A 201 3.14 11.01 14.32
CA ASP A 201 4.58 10.79 14.31
C ASP A 201 5.17 10.68 12.88
N ILE A 202 4.36 10.97 11.84
CA ILE A 202 4.88 10.91 10.47
C ILE A 202 5.98 11.95 10.24
N ASN A 203 7.16 11.48 9.95
CA ASN A 203 8.33 12.30 9.66
C ASN A 203 9.22 11.63 8.62
N SER A 204 9.09 12.03 7.37
CA SER A 204 9.92 11.52 6.26
C SER A 204 11.22 12.29 6.05
N ALA A 205 11.55 13.28 6.89
CA ALA A 205 12.75 14.11 6.73
C ALA A 205 14.06 13.30 6.81
N ASN A 206 14.04 12.19 7.56
CA ASN A 206 15.18 11.29 7.74
C ASN A 206 15.33 10.22 6.65
N TYR A 207 14.38 10.13 5.72
CA TYR A 207 14.44 9.17 4.62
C TYR A 207 15.34 9.70 3.49
N GLY A 208 16.14 8.81 2.90
CA GLY A 208 17.03 9.19 1.81
C GLY A 208 16.30 9.74 0.57
N LYS A 209 15.06 9.35 0.37
CA LYS A 209 14.16 9.83 -0.68
C LYS A 209 12.74 10.05 -0.10
N PRO A 210 12.48 11.18 0.57
CA PRO A 210 11.22 11.41 1.30
C PRO A 210 9.96 11.20 0.48
N LYS A 211 9.95 11.58 -0.80
CA LYS A 211 8.77 11.46 -1.70
C LYS A 211 8.48 10.03 -2.17
N TYR A 212 9.27 9.04 -1.79
CA TYR A 212 8.94 7.62 -1.96
C TYR A 212 8.24 7.04 -0.72
N HIS A 213 7.97 7.88 0.26
CA HIS A 213 7.32 7.57 1.52
C HIS A 213 6.19 8.58 1.78
N PHE A 214 5.32 8.31 2.72
CA PHE A 214 4.39 9.33 3.16
C PHE A 214 5.16 10.53 3.75
N THR A 215 4.97 11.70 3.14
CA THR A 215 5.32 12.97 3.77
C THR A 215 4.18 13.41 4.69
N ALA A 216 4.43 14.29 5.67
CA ALA A 216 3.37 14.87 6.48
C ALA A 216 2.31 15.56 5.60
N GLN A 217 2.75 16.24 4.54
CA GLN A 217 1.85 16.89 3.57
C GLN A 217 0.95 15.87 2.84
N ALA A 218 1.53 14.76 2.35
CA ALA A 218 0.77 13.70 1.68
C ALA A 218 -0.20 13.00 2.65
N ALA A 219 0.21 12.80 3.93
CA ALA A 219 -0.64 12.23 4.96
C ALA A 219 -1.86 13.12 5.25
N HIS A 220 -1.67 14.44 5.35
CA HIS A 220 -2.78 15.38 5.49
C HIS A 220 -3.67 15.44 4.25
N ALA A 221 -3.12 15.34 3.04
CA ALA A 221 -3.90 15.26 1.81
C ALA A 221 -4.76 13.98 1.77
N PHE A 222 -4.21 12.85 2.20
CA PHE A 222 -4.97 11.62 2.36
C PHE A 222 -6.08 11.76 3.42
N ALA A 223 -5.77 12.33 4.57
CA ALA A 223 -6.74 12.58 5.63
C ALA A 223 -7.91 13.47 5.14
N ALA A 224 -7.62 14.55 4.41
CA ALA A 224 -8.63 15.40 3.81
C ALA A 224 -9.58 14.60 2.90
N ARG A 225 -9.05 13.71 2.06
CA ARG A 225 -9.85 12.82 1.20
C ARG A 225 -10.67 11.83 2.02
N PHE A 226 -10.09 11.17 3.00
CA PHE A 226 -10.79 10.24 3.87
C PHE A 226 -11.96 10.91 4.58
N TYR A 227 -11.74 12.07 5.21
CA TYR A 227 -12.80 12.79 5.92
C TYR A 227 -13.87 13.36 4.99
N LEU A 228 -13.52 13.71 3.76
CA LEU A 228 -14.50 14.09 2.74
C LEU A 228 -15.46 12.91 2.43
N TYR A 229 -14.92 11.72 2.24
CA TYR A 229 -15.71 10.51 1.98
C TYR A 229 -16.51 10.05 3.21
N ALA A 230 -15.95 10.24 4.40
CA ALA A 230 -16.64 10.00 5.67
C ALA A 230 -17.68 11.08 6.01
N ARG A 231 -17.88 12.09 5.14
CA ARG A 231 -18.79 13.24 5.31
C ARG A 231 -18.49 14.10 6.54
N GLN A 232 -17.25 14.05 7.04
CA GLN A 232 -16.75 14.88 8.14
C GLN A 232 -16.08 16.15 7.58
N TYR A 233 -16.86 17.04 6.99
CA TYR A 233 -16.35 18.16 6.17
C TYR A 233 -15.46 19.13 6.93
N ALA A 234 -15.71 19.36 8.22
CA ALA A 234 -14.86 20.24 9.03
C ALA A 234 -13.43 19.71 9.13
N LYS A 235 -13.27 18.40 9.40
CA LYS A 235 -11.95 17.74 9.43
C LYS A 235 -11.32 17.69 8.02
N ALA A 236 -12.12 17.48 6.98
CA ALA A 236 -11.62 17.51 5.61
C ALA A 236 -10.98 18.87 5.26
N ILE A 237 -11.61 19.98 5.66
CA ILE A 237 -11.08 21.34 5.47
C ILE A 237 -9.78 21.53 6.28
N GLU A 238 -9.78 21.16 7.58
CA GLU A 238 -8.62 21.27 8.45
C GLU A 238 -7.39 20.56 7.85
N HIS A 239 -7.57 19.32 7.41
CA HIS A 239 -6.48 18.55 6.81
C HIS A 239 -6.10 19.03 5.41
N ALA A 240 -7.03 19.56 4.63
CA ALA A 240 -6.73 20.18 3.35
C ALA A 240 -5.87 21.44 3.54
N ASP A 241 -6.20 22.29 4.51
CA ASP A 241 -5.41 23.46 4.86
C ASP A 241 -3.99 23.09 5.34
N ALA A 242 -3.89 22.04 6.16
CA ALA A 242 -2.60 21.52 6.60
C ALA A 242 -1.75 20.97 5.44
N ALA A 243 -2.37 20.32 4.46
CA ALA A 243 -1.69 19.81 3.27
C ALA A 243 -1.21 20.92 2.34
N LEU A 244 -2.02 21.95 2.13
CA LEU A 244 -1.76 23.04 1.19
C LEU A 244 -0.87 24.14 1.78
N GLY A 245 -0.84 24.30 3.11
CA GLY A 245 -0.10 25.33 3.79
C GLY A 245 -0.61 26.75 3.49
N SER A 246 0.22 27.75 3.78
CA SER A 246 -0.17 29.16 3.67
C SER A 246 -0.24 29.71 2.24
N ASN A 247 0.36 29.02 1.27
CA ASN A 247 0.38 29.47 -0.13
C ASN A 247 0.12 28.32 -1.11
N PRO A 248 -1.12 27.85 -1.24
CA PRO A 248 -1.47 26.71 -2.08
C PRO A 248 -1.19 26.95 -3.58
N ARG A 249 -1.06 28.18 -4.02
CA ARG A 249 -0.79 28.51 -5.44
C ARG A 249 0.59 28.04 -5.92
N THR A 250 1.54 27.85 -5.02
CA THR A 250 2.90 27.38 -5.38
C THR A 250 2.93 25.93 -5.82
N ASP A 251 1.93 25.16 -5.42
CA ASP A 251 1.85 23.72 -5.68
C ASP A 251 0.87 23.37 -6.81
N LEU A 252 0.26 24.40 -7.43
CA LEU A 252 -0.61 24.20 -8.59
C LEU A 252 0.20 23.77 -9.82
N ARG A 253 -0.40 22.90 -10.63
CA ARG A 253 0.17 22.54 -11.94
C ARG A 253 0.00 23.66 -12.93
N ASP A 254 1.07 24.00 -13.64
CA ASP A 254 1.04 24.96 -14.74
C ASP A 254 0.54 24.29 -16.02
N TRP A 255 -0.78 24.18 -16.14
CA TRP A 255 -1.43 23.59 -17.32
C TRP A 255 -1.13 24.36 -18.61
N ALA A 256 -0.88 25.67 -18.54
CA ALA A 256 -0.50 26.47 -19.71
C ALA A 256 0.87 26.10 -20.26
N SER A 257 1.84 25.79 -19.40
CA SER A 257 3.13 25.20 -19.80
C SER A 257 2.96 23.78 -20.32
N TRP A 258 2.12 22.99 -19.67
CA TRP A 258 1.87 21.61 -20.06
C TRP A 258 1.24 21.50 -21.46
N SER A 259 0.28 22.35 -21.79
CA SER A 259 -0.38 22.37 -23.10
C SER A 259 0.55 22.65 -24.27
N LYS A 260 1.71 23.25 -24.00
CA LYS A 260 2.76 23.53 -25.01
C LYS A 260 3.72 22.36 -25.23
N GLN A 261 3.70 21.36 -24.36
CA GLN A 261 4.50 20.15 -24.52
C GLN A 261 3.80 19.25 -25.55
N GLY A 262 4.53 18.78 -26.55
CA GLY A 262 3.96 17.93 -27.60
C GLY A 262 3.32 16.67 -27.02
N LEU A 263 2.21 16.24 -27.59
CA LEU A 263 1.44 15.03 -27.21
C LEU A 263 2.09 13.70 -27.65
N SER A 264 3.37 13.69 -28.01
CA SER A 264 4.00 12.49 -28.57
C SER A 264 4.38 11.47 -27.48
N GLY A 265 3.73 10.31 -27.50
CA GLY A 265 4.12 9.13 -26.74
C GLY A 265 4.00 9.28 -25.23
N ASN A 266 4.92 8.63 -24.49
CA ASN A 266 4.93 8.58 -23.03
C ASN A 266 5.61 9.79 -22.35
N VAL A 267 5.90 10.87 -23.09
CA VAL A 267 6.65 12.03 -22.54
C VAL A 267 5.84 12.77 -21.49
N GLN A 268 4.57 13.05 -21.78
CA GLN A 268 3.69 13.75 -20.85
C GLN A 268 3.35 12.95 -19.60
N PRO A 269 2.91 11.67 -19.69
CA PRO A 269 2.67 10.85 -18.52
C PRO A 269 3.91 10.73 -17.63
N ASN A 270 5.08 10.47 -18.21
CA ASN A 270 6.32 10.35 -17.45
C ASN A 270 6.71 11.65 -16.73
N ALA A 271 6.56 12.80 -17.39
CA ALA A 271 6.82 14.08 -16.76
C ALA A 271 5.80 14.39 -15.65
N TYR A 272 4.54 13.98 -15.81
CA TYR A 272 3.46 14.22 -14.85
C TYR A 272 3.72 13.57 -13.50
N ILE A 273 4.27 12.36 -13.46
CA ILE A 273 4.46 11.55 -12.25
C ILE A 273 5.80 11.82 -11.54
N GLN A 274 6.70 12.62 -12.11
CA GLN A 274 8.02 12.84 -11.51
C GLN A 274 7.94 13.50 -10.13
N SER A 275 8.75 13.03 -9.21
CA SER A 275 8.87 13.58 -7.85
C SER A 275 9.41 15.02 -7.82
N SER A 276 10.05 15.48 -8.90
CA SER A 276 10.51 16.87 -9.07
C SER A 276 9.36 17.86 -9.30
N VAL A 277 8.20 17.39 -9.73
CA VAL A 277 7.01 18.24 -9.92
C VAL A 277 6.46 18.64 -8.54
N LYS A 278 6.35 19.95 -8.29
CA LYS A 278 5.92 20.48 -6.98
C LYS A 278 4.51 20.02 -6.57
N ALA A 279 3.63 19.84 -7.55
CA ALA A 279 2.28 19.35 -7.29
C ALA A 279 2.20 17.84 -6.88
N ASN A 280 3.32 17.12 -6.96
CA ASN A 280 3.42 15.74 -6.47
C ASN A 280 3.98 15.77 -5.04
N ILE A 281 3.09 15.70 -4.06
CA ILE A 281 3.38 15.82 -2.61
C ILE A 281 3.52 14.46 -1.95
#